data_7d57441bb33ad081d8e4fdc7df13e660
#
_entry.id   7d57441bb33ad081d8e4fdc7df13e660
#
_cell.length_a   1.000
_cell.length_b   1.000
_cell.length_c   1.000
_cell.angle_alpha   90.00
_cell.angle_beta   90.00
_cell.angle_gamma   90.00
#
_symmetry.space_group_name_H-M   'P 1'
#
loop_
_entity.id
_entity.type
_entity.pdbx_description
1 polymer ?
#
loop_
_entity_poly.entity_id
_entity_poly.type
_entity_poly.pdbx_seq_one_letter_code
_entity_poly.pdbx_strand_id
1 'polypeptide(L)'
;MNVRVNEISVANPATSYTQEQMLELLGLADDPFAQMIFARCGVEQRHHELTPEMVEMTLQQRTTQTEEQLLRMSTEAVDQLELDPALIGTVITATYYSLGGPTLAHKLVEHYGMDPTTDKYHVIGVGCASAVPLFKLASQSMRDHPGKHALVVAADTITGFLTTVDADDEQVKTIGSSLFGDGCAAAVLTNGASVAGPSIVASRQHQIEGTLETVLLRVGGDDSFMHIGRELPKLARRQLRELVSGFLADAAVDAEEIDHWIVHPGGRGIIDGVQHGLGLTDEDVAISRDVLARFGNMGTPSSFYVLRETIARRAPQPGERGLVVTIGPGVTVGLMLLSW
;
A
#
# COMPACT_ATOMS: atom_id res chain seq x y z
N MET A 1 -6.39 -25.03 -4.05
CA MET A 1 -5.46 -24.28 -4.90
C MET A 1 -4.42 -23.68 -3.99
N ASN A 2 -3.14 -23.90 -4.24
CA ASN A 2 -2.05 -23.30 -3.46
C ASN A 2 -1.51 -22.09 -4.23
N VAL A 3 -2.12 -20.93 -4.00
CA VAL A 3 -1.70 -19.68 -4.66
C VAL A 3 -0.51 -19.10 -3.88
N ARG A 4 0.57 -18.82 -4.58
CA ARG A 4 1.81 -18.27 -4.04
C ARG A 4 2.10 -16.89 -4.61
N VAL A 5 2.66 -16.04 -3.78
CA VAL A 5 3.26 -14.78 -4.21
C VAL A 5 4.66 -15.10 -4.72
N ASN A 6 4.79 -15.27 -6.04
CA ASN A 6 6.03 -15.73 -6.66
C ASN A 6 7.13 -14.68 -6.59
N GLU A 7 6.79 -13.45 -6.94
CA GLU A 7 7.76 -12.36 -7.05
C GLU A 7 7.08 -11.02 -6.74
N ILE A 8 7.83 -10.09 -6.15
CA ILE A 8 7.40 -8.71 -5.89
C ILE A 8 8.52 -7.76 -6.31
N SER A 9 8.18 -6.79 -7.14
CA SER A 9 9.03 -5.68 -7.53
C SER A 9 8.45 -4.34 -7.09
N VAL A 10 9.26 -3.30 -7.10
CA VAL A 10 8.85 -1.96 -6.69
C VAL A 10 9.48 -0.88 -7.57
N ALA A 11 8.79 0.24 -7.72
CA ALA A 11 9.29 1.43 -8.39
C ALA A 11 8.85 2.70 -7.67
N ASN A 12 9.70 3.72 -7.70
CA ASN A 12 9.44 5.03 -7.13
C ASN A 12 9.84 6.12 -8.14
N PRO A 13 9.31 7.34 -8.04
CA PRO A 13 9.89 8.49 -8.72
C PRO A 13 11.38 8.61 -8.45
N ALA A 14 12.14 9.04 -9.45
CA ALA A 14 13.59 9.19 -9.33
C ALA A 14 14.01 10.24 -8.28
N THR A 15 13.17 11.27 -8.09
CA THR A 15 13.43 12.34 -7.13
C THR A 15 13.00 11.94 -5.73
N SER A 16 13.89 12.10 -4.76
CA SER A 16 13.58 11.91 -3.34
C SER A 16 13.81 13.21 -2.57
N TYR A 17 13.03 13.42 -1.53
CA TYR A 17 13.10 14.59 -0.66
C TYR A 17 13.24 14.16 0.79
N THR A 18 14.16 14.80 1.52
CA THR A 18 14.18 14.73 2.99
C THR A 18 13.02 15.51 3.58
N GLN A 19 12.75 15.31 4.88
CA GLN A 19 11.71 16.09 5.57
C GLN A 19 11.98 17.59 5.56
N GLU A 20 13.25 18.01 5.65
CA GLU A 20 13.65 19.41 5.57
C GLU A 20 13.37 20.00 4.19
N GLN A 21 13.77 19.31 3.12
CA GLN A 21 13.48 19.72 1.75
C GLN A 21 11.99 19.80 1.46
N MET A 22 11.18 18.90 2.05
CA MET A 22 9.73 18.97 1.91
C MET A 22 9.11 20.15 2.64
N LEU A 23 9.61 20.51 3.84
CA LEU A 23 9.17 21.70 4.55
C LEU A 23 9.46 22.98 3.73
N GLU A 24 10.63 23.06 3.13
CA GLU A 24 11.00 24.17 2.25
C GLU A 24 10.10 24.24 1.00
N LEU A 25 9.94 23.10 0.30
CA LEU A 25 9.14 23.00 -0.93
C LEU A 25 7.66 23.38 -0.71
N LEU A 26 7.12 23.03 0.45
CA LEU A 26 5.72 23.34 0.81
C LEU A 26 5.53 24.73 1.46
N GLY A 27 6.62 25.48 1.66
CA GLY A 27 6.55 26.79 2.32
C GLY A 27 6.23 26.71 3.82
N LEU A 28 6.53 25.57 4.47
CA LEU A 28 6.25 25.28 5.88
C LEU A 28 7.50 25.34 6.77
N ALA A 29 8.64 25.80 6.24
CA ALA A 29 9.91 25.80 6.97
C ALA A 29 9.88 26.63 8.26
N ASP A 30 9.10 27.71 8.30
CA ASP A 30 8.96 28.59 9.45
C ASP A 30 7.77 28.25 10.37
N ASP A 31 6.99 27.19 10.06
CA ASP A 31 5.87 26.76 10.90
C ASP A 31 6.32 25.79 12.00
N PRO A 32 6.29 26.17 13.30
CA PRO A 32 6.71 25.34 14.41
C PRO A 32 5.92 24.03 14.54
N PHE A 33 4.62 24.04 14.17
CA PHE A 33 3.80 22.84 14.19
C PHE A 33 4.23 21.87 13.09
N ALA A 34 4.43 22.35 11.88
CA ALA A 34 4.92 21.55 10.77
C ALA A 34 6.28 20.94 11.08
N GLN A 35 7.24 21.74 11.57
CA GLN A 35 8.56 21.26 11.99
C GLN A 35 8.45 20.11 13.00
N MET A 36 7.59 20.26 14.02
CA MET A 36 7.38 19.23 15.04
C MET A 36 6.78 17.95 14.45
N ILE A 37 5.80 18.05 13.56
CA ILE A 37 5.13 16.89 12.95
C ILE A 37 6.10 16.16 12.03
N PHE A 38 6.80 16.88 11.14
CA PHE A 38 7.78 16.31 10.22
C PHE A 38 8.92 15.59 10.96
N ALA A 39 9.40 16.14 12.07
CA ALA A 39 10.45 15.50 12.89
C ALA A 39 9.99 14.23 13.62
N ARG A 40 8.68 14.03 13.82
CA ARG A 40 8.14 12.94 14.67
C ARG A 40 7.35 11.87 13.92
N CYS A 41 7.03 12.08 12.64
CA CYS A 41 6.16 11.17 11.88
C CYS A 41 6.82 9.82 11.55
N GLY A 42 8.15 9.71 11.65
CA GLY A 42 8.91 8.49 11.37
C GLY A 42 9.38 8.35 9.92
N VAL A 43 9.16 9.38 9.09
CA VAL A 43 9.67 9.47 7.72
C VAL A 43 10.97 10.26 7.72
N GLU A 44 12.01 9.77 7.06
CA GLU A 44 13.28 10.47 6.86
C GLU A 44 13.37 11.07 5.47
N GLN A 45 12.95 10.28 4.48
CA GLN A 45 12.85 10.69 3.09
C GLN A 45 11.67 10.02 2.40
N ARG A 46 11.28 10.54 1.26
CA ARG A 46 10.23 9.96 0.40
C ARG A 46 10.41 10.41 -1.04
N HIS A 47 9.78 9.68 -1.93
CA HIS A 47 9.84 9.95 -3.36
C HIS A 47 8.60 10.70 -3.81
N HIS A 48 8.80 11.75 -4.61
CA HIS A 48 7.76 12.54 -5.24
C HIS A 48 8.22 13.09 -6.59
N GLU A 49 7.27 13.37 -7.47
CA GLU A 49 7.49 14.21 -8.66
C GLU A 49 7.00 15.65 -8.45
N LEU A 50 6.75 16.04 -7.22
CA LEU A 50 6.30 17.39 -6.89
C LEU A 50 7.36 18.42 -7.30
N THR A 51 6.94 19.39 -8.10
CA THR A 51 7.75 20.57 -8.44
C THR A 51 7.01 21.85 -8.04
N PRO A 52 7.72 22.99 -7.89
CA PRO A 52 7.07 24.27 -7.60
C PRO A 52 5.96 24.62 -8.60
N GLU A 53 6.16 24.29 -9.88
CA GLU A 53 5.19 24.57 -10.95
C GLU A 53 3.90 23.76 -10.78
N MET A 54 3.97 22.56 -10.20
CA MET A 54 2.80 21.73 -9.97
C MET A 54 1.85 22.32 -8.92
N VAL A 55 2.35 23.17 -8.03
CA VAL A 55 1.51 23.88 -7.04
C VAL A 55 0.51 24.80 -7.73
N GLU A 56 0.91 25.40 -8.86
CA GLU A 56 0.07 26.31 -9.67
C GLU A 56 -0.84 25.60 -10.67
N MET A 57 -0.71 24.28 -10.83
CA MET A 57 -1.51 23.52 -11.80
C MET A 57 -2.96 23.34 -11.35
N THR A 58 -3.86 23.36 -12.32
CA THR A 58 -5.26 22.97 -12.13
C THR A 58 -5.36 21.46 -11.78
N LEU A 59 -6.43 21.07 -11.12
CA LEU A 59 -6.69 19.66 -10.83
C LEU A 59 -6.65 18.79 -12.11
N GLN A 60 -7.19 19.26 -13.23
CA GLN A 60 -7.17 18.54 -14.50
C GLN A 60 -5.74 18.29 -14.99
N GLN A 61 -4.87 19.30 -14.95
CA GLN A 61 -3.47 19.15 -15.35
C GLN A 61 -2.75 18.14 -14.47
N ARG A 62 -2.96 18.20 -13.15
CA ARG A 62 -2.37 17.25 -12.19
C ARG A 62 -2.90 15.83 -12.40
N THR A 63 -4.20 15.67 -12.67
CA THR A 63 -4.78 14.35 -12.96
C THR A 63 -4.11 13.71 -14.17
N THR A 64 -3.87 14.48 -15.25
CA THR A 64 -3.17 13.98 -16.45
C THR A 64 -1.75 13.51 -16.10
N GLN A 65 -0.97 14.34 -15.40
CA GLN A 65 0.38 13.96 -14.98
C GLN A 65 0.39 12.76 -14.03
N THR A 66 -0.58 12.69 -13.11
CA THR A 66 -0.77 11.57 -12.19
C THR A 66 -0.98 10.25 -12.94
N GLU A 67 -1.81 10.24 -13.99
CA GLU A 67 -2.05 9.04 -14.80
C GLU A 67 -0.80 8.59 -15.57
N GLU A 68 -0.03 9.53 -16.11
CA GLU A 68 1.24 9.24 -16.79
C GLU A 68 2.27 8.69 -15.79
N GLN A 69 2.38 9.29 -14.62
CA GLN A 69 3.26 8.83 -13.55
C GLN A 69 2.90 7.43 -13.06
N LEU A 70 1.61 7.16 -12.83
CA LEU A 70 1.14 5.83 -12.43
C LEU A 70 1.48 4.76 -13.47
N LEU A 71 1.29 5.06 -14.76
CA LEU A 71 1.64 4.12 -15.84
C LEU A 71 3.16 3.88 -15.88
N ARG A 72 3.97 4.95 -15.82
CA ARG A 72 5.43 4.83 -15.83
C ARG A 72 5.94 4.00 -14.66
N MET A 73 5.57 4.33 -13.42
CA MET A 73 5.97 3.54 -12.25
C MET A 73 5.49 2.08 -12.34
N SER A 74 4.30 1.86 -12.89
CA SER A 74 3.76 0.50 -13.04
C SER A 74 4.54 -0.31 -14.06
N THR A 75 4.92 0.27 -15.20
CA THR A 75 5.77 -0.42 -16.19
C THR A 75 7.17 -0.65 -15.64
N GLU A 76 7.79 0.35 -14.97
CA GLU A 76 9.09 0.19 -14.32
C GLU A 76 9.10 -0.92 -13.26
N ALA A 77 7.99 -1.09 -12.51
CA ALA A 77 7.87 -2.19 -11.56
C ALA A 77 7.69 -3.54 -12.27
N VAL A 78 6.79 -3.62 -13.26
CA VAL A 78 6.51 -4.86 -13.99
C VAL A 78 7.73 -5.33 -14.80
N ASP A 79 8.51 -4.42 -15.37
CA ASP A 79 9.73 -4.74 -16.14
C ASP A 79 10.83 -5.41 -15.30
N GLN A 80 10.76 -5.31 -13.97
CA GLN A 80 11.69 -5.99 -13.06
C GLN A 80 11.27 -7.44 -12.74
N LEU A 81 10.06 -7.85 -13.13
CA LEU A 81 9.55 -9.21 -12.90
C LEU A 81 9.93 -10.14 -14.04
N GLU A 82 10.18 -11.40 -13.71
CA GLU A 82 10.29 -12.47 -14.73
C GLU A 82 8.88 -12.84 -15.23
N LEU A 83 8.31 -11.99 -16.10
CA LEU A 83 6.95 -12.10 -16.59
C LEU A 83 6.89 -12.62 -18.01
N ASP A 84 6.15 -13.71 -18.23
CA ASP A 84 5.68 -14.10 -19.57
C ASP A 84 4.25 -13.56 -19.78
N PRO A 85 4.04 -12.52 -20.61
CA PRO A 85 2.72 -11.95 -20.85
C PRO A 85 1.68 -12.97 -21.34
N ALA A 86 2.13 -14.02 -22.05
CA ALA A 86 1.24 -15.08 -22.54
C ALA A 86 0.67 -15.95 -21.40
N LEU A 87 1.29 -15.94 -20.24
CA LEU A 87 0.85 -16.69 -19.06
C LEU A 87 -0.05 -15.87 -18.13
N ILE A 88 -0.27 -14.57 -18.39
CA ILE A 88 -1.14 -13.75 -17.56
C ILE A 88 -2.60 -13.94 -17.96
N GLY A 89 -3.41 -14.47 -17.05
CA GLY A 89 -4.86 -14.61 -17.21
C GLY A 89 -5.65 -13.46 -16.57
N THR A 90 -5.04 -12.76 -15.62
CA THR A 90 -5.70 -11.68 -14.88
C THR A 90 -4.72 -10.56 -14.57
N VAL A 91 -5.12 -9.32 -14.79
CA VAL A 91 -4.43 -8.11 -14.33
C VAL A 91 -5.32 -7.36 -13.35
N ILE A 92 -4.82 -7.17 -12.13
CA ILE A 92 -5.51 -6.45 -11.06
C ILE A 92 -4.68 -5.23 -10.71
N THR A 93 -5.25 -4.05 -10.89
CA THR A 93 -4.59 -2.79 -10.53
C THR A 93 -5.34 -2.09 -9.40
N ALA A 94 -4.63 -1.36 -8.57
CA ALA A 94 -5.23 -0.52 -7.55
C ALA A 94 -4.50 0.81 -7.42
N THR A 95 -5.29 1.88 -7.27
CA THR A 95 -4.82 3.24 -7.01
C THR A 95 -5.94 4.07 -6.39
N TYR A 96 -5.58 5.15 -5.74
CA TYR A 96 -6.54 6.16 -5.29
C TYR A 96 -6.96 7.13 -6.39
N TYR A 97 -6.15 7.34 -7.44
CA TYR A 97 -6.20 8.55 -8.27
C TYR A 97 -6.68 8.38 -9.71
N SER A 98 -6.86 7.17 -10.20
CA SER A 98 -7.34 6.98 -11.56
C SER A 98 -8.86 6.76 -11.55
N LEU A 99 -9.62 7.82 -11.77
CA LEU A 99 -11.09 7.79 -11.82
C LEU A 99 -11.63 7.58 -13.25
N GLY A 100 -10.74 7.52 -14.25
CA GLY A 100 -11.09 7.43 -15.67
C GLY A 100 -10.95 6.04 -16.27
N GLY A 101 -11.39 5.93 -17.52
CA GLY A 101 -11.14 4.76 -18.38
C GLY A 101 -10.58 5.22 -19.73
N PRO A 102 -9.73 4.39 -20.37
CA PRO A 102 -9.30 3.05 -19.95
C PRO A 102 -8.46 3.05 -18.69
N THR A 103 -8.69 2.07 -17.79
CA THR A 103 -7.99 1.96 -16.52
C THR A 103 -6.54 1.53 -16.69
N LEU A 104 -5.74 1.64 -15.62
CA LEU A 104 -4.35 1.17 -15.60
C LEU A 104 -4.22 -0.31 -16.02
N ALA A 105 -5.17 -1.17 -15.65
CA ALA A 105 -5.19 -2.57 -16.08
C ALA A 105 -5.30 -2.73 -17.61
N HIS A 106 -6.13 -1.92 -18.26
CA HIS A 106 -6.22 -1.92 -19.73
C HIS A 106 -4.93 -1.47 -20.38
N LYS A 107 -4.32 -0.40 -19.84
CA LYS A 107 -3.07 0.16 -20.36
C LYS A 107 -1.91 -0.86 -20.25
N LEU A 108 -1.84 -1.63 -19.14
CA LEU A 108 -0.82 -2.66 -18.96
C LEU A 108 -1.04 -3.87 -19.89
N VAL A 109 -2.28 -4.33 -20.06
CA VAL A 109 -2.60 -5.44 -20.99
C VAL A 109 -2.18 -5.08 -22.42
N GLU A 110 -2.45 -3.87 -22.88
CA GLU A 110 -2.04 -3.39 -24.19
C GLU A 110 -0.53 -3.21 -24.29
N HIS A 111 0.09 -2.58 -23.30
CA HIS A 111 1.53 -2.30 -23.28
C HIS A 111 2.38 -3.58 -23.40
N TYR A 112 2.01 -4.64 -22.68
CA TYR A 112 2.73 -5.91 -22.68
C TYR A 112 2.23 -6.90 -23.76
N GLY A 113 1.27 -6.55 -24.58
CA GLY A 113 0.70 -7.43 -25.60
C GLY A 113 0.10 -8.71 -25.00
N MET A 114 -0.52 -8.62 -23.83
CA MET A 114 -1.20 -9.75 -23.19
C MET A 114 -2.42 -10.18 -24.02
N ASP A 115 -2.93 -11.41 -23.75
CA ASP A 115 -4.11 -11.90 -24.43
C ASP A 115 -5.30 -10.91 -24.24
N PRO A 116 -6.02 -10.54 -25.32
CA PRO A 116 -7.19 -9.65 -25.19
C PRO A 116 -8.28 -10.16 -24.23
N THR A 117 -8.34 -11.47 -23.99
CA THR A 117 -9.27 -12.11 -23.04
C THR A 117 -8.80 -12.06 -21.59
N THR A 118 -7.58 -11.57 -21.32
CA THR A 118 -7.09 -11.38 -19.95
C THR A 118 -8.08 -10.54 -19.16
N ASP A 119 -8.50 -11.03 -17.99
CA ASP A 119 -9.39 -10.29 -17.09
C ASP A 119 -8.70 -9.05 -16.53
N LYS A 120 -9.45 -7.96 -16.47
CA LYS A 120 -8.99 -6.65 -16.04
C LYS A 120 -9.84 -6.13 -14.89
N TYR A 121 -9.21 -5.98 -13.71
CA TYR A 121 -9.84 -5.40 -12.54
C TYR A 121 -9.09 -4.14 -12.12
N HIS A 122 -9.84 -3.11 -11.76
CA HIS A 122 -9.28 -1.87 -11.23
C HIS A 122 -9.98 -1.51 -9.93
N VAL A 123 -9.22 -1.54 -8.83
CA VAL A 123 -9.74 -1.34 -7.47
C VAL A 123 -9.41 0.08 -7.02
N ILE A 124 -10.42 0.83 -6.61
CA ILE A 124 -10.30 2.22 -6.17
C ILE A 124 -10.83 2.37 -4.74
N GLY A 125 -10.23 3.27 -3.98
CA GLY A 125 -10.76 3.72 -2.69
C GLY A 125 -10.46 2.83 -1.47
N VAL A 126 -9.75 1.71 -1.64
CA VAL A 126 -9.36 0.84 -0.52
C VAL A 126 -8.06 1.31 0.15
N GLY A 127 -7.18 1.95 -0.60
CA GLY A 127 -5.94 2.57 -0.13
C GLY A 127 -5.05 1.65 0.69
N CYS A 128 -4.63 2.13 1.86
CA CYS A 128 -3.70 1.42 2.75
C CYS A 128 -4.11 -0.01 3.13
N ALA A 129 -5.39 -0.38 3.02
CA ALA A 129 -5.87 -1.74 3.27
C ALA A 129 -5.87 -2.64 2.02
N SER A 130 -5.39 -2.16 0.86
CA SER A 130 -5.58 -2.81 -0.45
C SER A 130 -4.85 -4.14 -0.62
N ALA A 131 -3.69 -4.36 0.00
CA ALA A 131 -2.90 -5.57 -0.24
C ALA A 131 -3.73 -6.86 -0.06
N VAL A 132 -4.48 -6.95 1.04
CA VAL A 132 -5.27 -8.16 1.35
C VAL A 132 -6.38 -8.43 0.33
N PRO A 133 -7.28 -7.48 0.00
CA PRO A 133 -8.30 -7.70 -1.02
C PRO A 133 -7.73 -7.93 -2.42
N LEU A 134 -6.61 -7.30 -2.80
CA LEU A 134 -5.98 -7.52 -4.10
C LEU A 134 -5.47 -8.96 -4.24
N PHE A 135 -4.73 -9.46 -3.25
CA PHE A 135 -4.26 -10.84 -3.26
C PHE A 135 -5.41 -11.85 -3.18
N LYS A 136 -6.47 -11.53 -2.43
CA LYS A 136 -7.68 -12.36 -2.38
C LYS A 136 -8.37 -12.41 -3.75
N LEU A 137 -8.54 -11.28 -4.41
CA LEU A 137 -9.14 -11.22 -5.75
C LEU A 137 -8.30 -11.99 -6.77
N ALA A 138 -6.96 -11.81 -6.75
CA ALA A 138 -6.04 -12.57 -7.59
C ALA A 138 -6.18 -14.09 -7.36
N SER A 139 -6.21 -14.53 -6.11
CA SER A 139 -6.36 -15.94 -5.76
C SER A 139 -7.70 -16.52 -6.22
N GLN A 140 -8.75 -15.70 -6.25
CA GLN A 140 -10.08 -16.12 -6.73
C GLN A 140 -10.13 -16.18 -8.26
N SER A 141 -9.64 -15.16 -8.96
CA SER A 141 -9.67 -15.09 -10.43
C SER A 141 -8.84 -16.19 -11.10
N MET A 142 -7.74 -16.62 -10.48
CA MET A 142 -6.91 -17.72 -11.00
C MET A 142 -7.64 -19.07 -11.08
N ARG A 143 -8.81 -19.22 -10.43
CA ARG A 143 -9.64 -20.43 -10.57
C ARG A 143 -10.28 -20.52 -11.95
N ASP A 144 -10.57 -19.38 -12.56
CA ASP A 144 -11.21 -19.28 -13.87
C ASP A 144 -10.18 -19.39 -15.00
N HIS A 145 -8.88 -19.26 -14.68
CA HIS A 145 -7.76 -19.33 -15.61
C HIS A 145 -6.73 -20.41 -15.21
N PRO A 146 -7.08 -21.72 -15.33
CA PRO A 146 -6.16 -22.80 -14.98
C PRO A 146 -4.84 -22.71 -15.76
N GLY A 147 -3.70 -22.78 -15.07
CA GLY A 147 -2.36 -22.71 -15.68
C GLY A 147 -1.88 -21.30 -16.01
N LYS A 148 -2.68 -20.27 -15.74
CA LYS A 148 -2.27 -18.86 -15.87
C LYS A 148 -1.90 -18.28 -14.52
N HIS A 149 -1.28 -17.10 -14.57
CA HIS A 149 -0.86 -16.30 -13.44
C HIS A 149 -1.72 -15.05 -13.31
N ALA A 150 -1.71 -14.43 -12.14
CA ALA A 150 -2.29 -13.11 -11.91
C ALA A 150 -1.19 -12.08 -11.70
N LEU A 151 -1.26 -10.97 -12.41
CA LEU A 151 -0.44 -9.78 -12.18
C LEU A 151 -1.23 -8.80 -11.31
N VAL A 152 -0.68 -8.45 -10.15
CA VAL A 152 -1.23 -7.44 -9.24
C VAL A 152 -0.33 -6.23 -9.25
N VAL A 153 -0.86 -5.04 -9.53
CA VAL A 153 -0.12 -3.78 -9.52
C VAL A 153 -0.82 -2.78 -8.63
N ALA A 154 -0.14 -2.36 -7.58
CA ALA A 154 -0.58 -1.35 -6.63
C ALA A 154 0.27 -0.10 -6.81
N ALA A 155 -0.32 1.01 -7.23
CA ALA A 155 0.41 2.24 -7.51
C ALA A 155 -0.35 3.45 -6.98
N ASP A 156 0.32 4.29 -6.21
CA ASP A 156 -0.23 5.56 -5.77
C ASP A 156 0.78 6.70 -5.97
N THR A 157 0.26 7.84 -6.40
CA THR A 157 0.96 9.10 -6.37
C THR A 157 0.14 10.09 -5.55
N ILE A 158 0.72 10.54 -4.47
CA ILE A 158 0.10 11.51 -3.57
C ILE A 158 0.58 12.92 -3.90
N THR A 159 1.60 13.01 -4.76
CA THR A 159 2.16 14.28 -5.26
C THR A 159 1.07 15.21 -5.79
N GLY A 160 0.19 14.73 -6.66
CA GLY A 160 -0.89 15.54 -7.23
C GLY A 160 -1.93 15.99 -6.21
N PHE A 161 -2.04 15.29 -5.09
CA PHE A 161 -3.03 15.54 -4.05
C PHE A 161 -2.56 16.54 -3.00
N LEU A 162 -1.29 16.47 -2.57
CA LEU A 162 -0.75 17.31 -1.48
C LEU A 162 -0.85 18.82 -1.78
N THR A 163 -0.89 19.19 -3.04
CA THR A 163 -0.95 20.60 -3.45
C THR A 163 -2.37 21.17 -3.52
N THR A 164 -3.42 20.33 -3.48
CA THR A 164 -4.83 20.74 -3.67
C THR A 164 -5.69 20.62 -2.44
N VAL A 165 -5.21 20.02 -1.37
CA VAL A 165 -6.03 19.80 -0.19
C VAL A 165 -6.25 21.11 0.55
N ASP A 166 -7.38 21.77 0.30
CA ASP A 166 -7.99 22.66 1.25
C ASP A 166 -8.62 21.80 2.33
N ALA A 167 -7.86 21.53 3.37
CA ALA A 167 -8.43 20.95 4.57
C ALA A 167 -9.03 22.07 5.40
N ASP A 168 -10.25 21.90 5.90
CA ASP A 168 -10.83 22.75 6.94
C ASP A 168 -9.94 22.80 8.20
N ASP A 169 -8.98 21.88 8.29
CA ASP A 169 -7.96 21.79 9.32
C ASP A 169 -6.56 21.77 8.67
N GLU A 170 -5.85 22.89 8.67
CA GLU A 170 -4.44 23.00 8.21
C GLU A 170 -3.53 21.99 8.90
N GLN A 171 -3.83 21.57 10.13
CA GLN A 171 -3.06 20.56 10.84
C GLN A 171 -3.15 19.18 10.18
N VAL A 172 -4.31 18.80 9.63
CA VAL A 172 -4.48 17.52 8.91
C VAL A 172 -3.69 17.55 7.60
N LYS A 173 -3.71 18.67 6.89
CA LYS A 173 -2.88 18.89 5.69
C LYS A 173 -1.40 18.71 6.00
N THR A 174 -0.93 19.32 7.08
CA THR A 174 0.45 19.21 7.55
C THR A 174 0.83 17.76 7.89
N ILE A 175 -0.06 17.03 8.59
CA ILE A 175 0.16 15.61 8.91
C ILE A 175 0.25 14.77 7.64
N GLY A 176 -0.68 14.91 6.70
CA GLY A 176 -0.64 14.22 5.42
C GLY A 176 0.62 14.52 4.64
N SER A 177 0.97 15.81 4.53
CA SER A 177 2.19 16.28 3.86
C SER A 177 3.47 15.75 4.51
N SER A 178 3.45 15.40 5.80
CA SER A 178 4.61 14.82 6.49
C SER A 178 4.79 13.32 6.25
N LEU A 179 3.72 12.59 5.88
CA LEU A 179 3.67 11.13 5.86
C LEU A 179 3.79 10.52 4.47
N PHE A 180 3.05 11.08 3.50
CA PHE A 180 2.81 10.39 2.24
C PHE A 180 3.95 10.56 1.22
N GLY A 181 4.19 9.50 0.44
CA GLY A 181 5.11 9.42 -0.68
C GLY A 181 4.49 8.69 -1.86
N ASP A 182 5.17 8.73 -3.01
CA ASP A 182 4.75 8.09 -4.25
C ASP A 182 5.47 6.75 -4.45
N GLY A 183 4.76 5.74 -4.96
CA GLY A 183 5.35 4.44 -5.24
C GLY A 183 4.43 3.50 -5.96
N CYS A 184 5.04 2.45 -6.46
CA CYS A 184 4.37 1.33 -7.11
C CYS A 184 4.98 0.00 -6.64
N ALA A 185 4.14 -1.01 -6.53
CA ALA A 185 4.56 -2.39 -6.37
C ALA A 185 3.82 -3.27 -7.39
N ALA A 186 4.54 -4.19 -8.00
CA ALA A 186 3.97 -5.24 -8.85
C ALA A 186 4.28 -6.61 -8.26
N ALA A 187 3.31 -7.53 -8.34
CA ALA A 187 3.47 -8.90 -7.86
C ALA A 187 2.87 -9.90 -8.84
N VAL A 188 3.57 -11.00 -9.06
CA VAL A 188 3.06 -12.15 -9.80
C VAL A 188 2.60 -13.22 -8.83
N LEU A 189 1.34 -13.63 -8.95
CA LEU A 189 0.80 -14.76 -8.22
C LEU A 189 0.69 -15.96 -9.15
N THR A 190 1.12 -17.11 -8.64
CA THR A 190 1.14 -18.37 -9.40
C THR A 190 0.47 -19.50 -8.63
N ASN A 191 0.09 -20.55 -9.35
CA ASN A 191 -0.44 -21.77 -8.78
C ASN A 191 0.61 -22.88 -8.91
N GLY A 192 1.07 -23.44 -7.80
CA GLY A 192 2.01 -24.57 -7.84
C GLY A 192 2.83 -24.75 -6.57
N ALA A 193 3.10 -25.99 -6.22
CA ALA A 193 3.88 -26.32 -5.02
C ALA A 193 5.39 -26.10 -5.20
N SER A 194 5.88 -26.04 -6.44
CA SER A 194 7.31 -25.89 -6.76
C SER A 194 7.76 -24.45 -6.96
N VAL A 195 6.85 -23.48 -6.78
CA VAL A 195 7.15 -22.06 -6.95
C VAL A 195 7.71 -21.48 -5.64
N ALA A 196 8.75 -20.67 -5.75
CA ALA A 196 9.30 -19.91 -4.64
C ALA A 196 8.26 -18.90 -4.08
N GLY A 197 8.50 -18.40 -2.85
CA GLY A 197 7.65 -17.42 -2.20
C GLY A 197 6.51 -17.99 -1.36
N PRO A 198 5.88 -17.16 -0.54
CA PRO A 198 4.87 -17.62 0.42
C PRO A 198 3.55 -17.99 -0.26
N SER A 199 2.90 -19.04 0.27
CA SER A 199 1.52 -19.38 -0.05
C SER A 199 0.54 -18.56 0.78
N ILE A 200 -0.58 -18.17 0.16
CA ILE A 200 -1.69 -17.50 0.85
C ILE A 200 -2.57 -18.57 1.50
N VAL A 201 -2.53 -18.65 2.83
CA VAL A 201 -3.28 -19.65 3.61
C VAL A 201 -4.71 -19.20 3.89
N ALA A 202 -4.87 -17.99 4.40
CA ALA A 202 -6.14 -17.39 4.74
C ALA A 202 -6.10 -15.87 4.60
N SER A 203 -7.26 -15.25 4.39
CA SER A 203 -7.37 -13.78 4.36
C SER A 203 -8.72 -13.31 4.86
N ARG A 204 -8.73 -12.15 5.54
CA ARG A 204 -9.94 -11.51 6.06
C ARG A 204 -9.84 -10.00 5.97
N GLN A 205 -10.95 -9.35 5.68
CA GLN A 205 -11.14 -7.92 5.90
C GLN A 205 -12.19 -7.72 6.99
N HIS A 206 -11.94 -6.77 7.86
CA HIS A 206 -12.87 -6.40 8.92
C HIS A 206 -13.00 -4.88 8.98
N GLN A 207 -14.21 -4.37 8.79
CA GLN A 207 -14.49 -2.95 8.98
C GLN A 207 -14.93 -2.72 10.43
N ILE A 208 -14.26 -1.81 11.11
CA ILE A 208 -14.60 -1.46 12.49
C ILE A 208 -15.84 -0.56 12.48
N GLU A 209 -16.87 -0.96 13.21
CA GLU A 209 -18.13 -0.22 13.27
C GLU A 209 -17.94 1.20 13.82
N GLY A 210 -18.70 2.15 13.26
CA GLY A 210 -18.72 3.55 13.71
C GLY A 210 -17.47 4.35 13.35
N THR A 211 -16.62 3.87 12.45
CA THR A 211 -15.33 4.50 12.12
C THR A 211 -15.22 5.03 10.68
N LEU A 212 -16.33 5.13 9.96
CA LEU A 212 -16.35 5.56 8.56
C LEU A 212 -15.65 6.90 8.32
N GLU A 213 -15.79 7.81 9.27
CA GLU A 213 -15.25 9.17 9.18
C GLU A 213 -13.82 9.32 9.73
N THR A 214 -13.24 8.24 10.29
CA THR A 214 -11.91 8.29 10.92
C THR A 214 -10.78 8.44 9.89
N VAL A 215 -10.93 7.84 8.72
CA VAL A 215 -9.99 8.00 7.60
C VAL A 215 -10.80 8.27 6.35
N LEU A 216 -10.73 9.48 5.86
CA LEU A 216 -11.41 9.91 4.66
C LEU A 216 -10.38 10.42 3.64
N LEU A 217 -10.58 10.04 2.40
CA LEU A 217 -9.93 10.64 1.26
C LEU A 217 -10.98 10.77 0.16
N ARG A 218 -11.32 12.00 -0.19
CA ARG A 218 -12.23 12.31 -1.29
C ARG A 218 -11.47 13.07 -2.36
N VAL A 219 -11.53 12.57 -3.58
CA VAL A 219 -10.95 13.22 -4.76
C VAL A 219 -12.11 13.64 -5.64
N GLY A 220 -12.25 14.93 -5.91
CA GLY A 220 -13.30 15.42 -6.79
C GLY A 220 -13.41 16.93 -6.81
N GLY A 221 -13.52 17.52 -8.00
CA GLY A 221 -13.69 18.95 -8.20
C GLY A 221 -12.59 19.80 -7.58
N ASP A 222 -12.97 20.96 -7.07
CA ASP A 222 -12.07 21.88 -6.36
C ASP A 222 -11.90 21.49 -4.88
N ASP A 223 -12.66 20.48 -4.40
CA ASP A 223 -12.75 20.08 -2.99
C ASP A 223 -12.16 18.70 -2.76
N SER A 224 -10.85 18.53 -2.99
CA SER A 224 -10.17 17.33 -2.52
C SER A 224 -9.97 17.42 -1.01
N PHE A 225 -10.44 16.40 -0.28
CA PHE A 225 -10.46 16.39 1.18
C PHE A 225 -9.78 15.13 1.72
N MET A 226 -8.86 15.32 2.67
CA MET A 226 -8.24 14.23 3.43
C MET A 226 -8.43 14.47 4.93
N HIS A 227 -8.90 13.45 5.62
CA HIS A 227 -8.98 13.44 7.07
C HIS A 227 -8.37 12.16 7.63
N ILE A 228 -7.51 12.32 8.63
CA ILE A 228 -6.93 11.21 9.41
C ILE A 228 -7.19 11.51 10.88
N GLY A 229 -8.12 10.76 11.47
CA GLY A 229 -8.51 10.92 12.85
C GLY A 229 -7.36 10.62 13.82
N ARG A 230 -7.17 11.49 14.80
CA ARG A 230 -6.12 11.35 15.83
C ARG A 230 -6.31 10.12 16.72
N GLU A 231 -7.50 9.53 16.74
CA GLU A 231 -7.85 8.31 17.45
C GLU A 231 -7.35 7.04 16.77
N LEU A 232 -6.97 7.09 15.50
CA LEU A 232 -6.60 5.90 14.70
C LEU A 232 -5.52 5.02 15.36
N PRO A 233 -4.41 5.55 15.94
CA PRO A 233 -3.44 4.74 16.65
C PRO A 233 -4.00 4.04 17.89
N LYS A 234 -4.92 4.73 18.63
CA LYS A 234 -5.58 4.16 19.81
C LYS A 234 -6.58 3.09 19.41
N LEU A 235 -7.27 3.29 18.31
CA LEU A 235 -8.22 2.33 17.74
C LEU A 235 -7.47 1.04 17.34
N ALA A 236 -6.38 1.17 16.61
CA ALA A 236 -5.51 0.06 16.27
C ALA A 236 -5.08 -0.73 17.52
N ARG A 237 -4.54 -0.04 18.53
CA ARG A 237 -4.10 -0.66 19.79
C ARG A 237 -5.23 -1.44 20.51
N ARG A 238 -6.47 -0.97 20.45
CA ARG A 238 -7.60 -1.55 21.20
C ARG A 238 -8.24 -2.73 20.48
N GLN A 239 -8.36 -2.66 19.16
CA GLN A 239 -9.17 -3.59 18.37
C GLN A 239 -8.34 -4.75 17.78
N LEU A 240 -7.06 -4.51 17.46
CA LEU A 240 -6.28 -5.48 16.70
C LEU A 240 -6.07 -6.81 17.41
N ARG A 241 -5.90 -6.81 18.74
CA ARG A 241 -5.68 -8.06 19.48
C ARG A 241 -6.83 -9.06 19.26
N GLU A 242 -8.06 -8.59 19.43
CA GLU A 242 -9.24 -9.43 19.26
C GLU A 242 -9.41 -9.89 17.80
N LEU A 243 -9.24 -8.97 16.85
CA LEU A 243 -9.37 -9.26 15.42
C LEU A 243 -8.33 -10.27 14.93
N VAL A 244 -7.07 -10.10 15.35
CA VAL A 244 -5.98 -11.02 14.98
C VAL A 244 -6.16 -12.36 15.65
N SER A 245 -6.44 -12.41 16.97
CA SER A 245 -6.66 -13.67 17.69
C SER A 245 -7.82 -14.47 17.10
N GLY A 246 -8.94 -13.80 16.77
CA GLY A 246 -10.09 -14.45 16.14
C GLY A 246 -9.79 -14.94 14.72
N PHE A 247 -8.98 -14.21 13.97
CA PHE A 247 -8.55 -14.63 12.63
C PHE A 247 -7.63 -15.86 12.67
N LEU A 248 -6.65 -15.84 13.56
CA LEU A 248 -5.69 -16.95 13.73
C LEU A 248 -6.35 -18.20 14.29
N ALA A 249 -7.28 -18.05 15.25
CA ALA A 249 -8.07 -19.19 15.77
C ALA A 249 -8.89 -19.87 14.66
N ASP A 250 -9.51 -19.11 13.75
CA ASP A 250 -10.24 -19.68 12.61
C ASP A 250 -9.32 -20.41 11.60
N ALA A 251 -8.03 -20.02 11.57
CA ALA A 251 -6.99 -20.68 10.78
C ALA A 251 -6.29 -21.83 11.53
N ALA A 252 -6.67 -22.11 12.79
CA ALA A 252 -6.03 -23.06 13.69
C ALA A 252 -4.52 -22.83 13.85
N VAL A 253 -4.13 -21.55 14.07
CA VAL A 253 -2.75 -21.09 14.26
C VAL A 253 -2.69 -20.25 15.54
N ASP A 254 -1.67 -20.46 16.38
CA ASP A 254 -1.41 -19.62 17.54
C ASP A 254 -0.58 -18.39 17.15
N ALA A 255 -0.71 -17.29 17.89
CA ALA A 255 0.02 -16.05 17.58
C ALA A 255 1.54 -16.21 17.71
N GLU A 256 2.00 -17.12 18.59
CA GLU A 256 3.39 -17.49 18.81
C GLU A 256 4.01 -18.25 17.63
N GLU A 257 3.18 -18.77 16.72
CA GLU A 257 3.63 -19.44 15.49
C GLU A 257 3.81 -18.47 14.31
N ILE A 258 3.65 -17.16 14.54
CA ILE A 258 3.90 -16.14 13.53
C ILE A 258 5.34 -15.67 13.65
N ASP A 259 6.18 -16.05 12.69
CA ASP A 259 7.60 -15.73 12.62
C ASP A 259 7.85 -14.33 12.03
N HIS A 260 6.95 -13.86 11.12
CA HIS A 260 7.12 -12.62 10.38
C HIS A 260 5.87 -11.75 10.42
N TRP A 261 6.00 -10.53 10.92
CA TRP A 261 4.93 -9.53 10.96
C TRP A 261 5.11 -8.50 9.85
N ILE A 262 4.20 -8.49 8.90
CA ILE A 262 4.18 -7.55 7.77
C ILE A 262 3.13 -6.47 8.07
N VAL A 263 3.53 -5.45 8.81
CA VAL A 263 2.65 -4.38 9.27
C VAL A 263 2.67 -3.21 8.30
N HIS A 264 1.50 -2.76 7.85
CA HIS A 264 1.38 -1.58 7.00
C HIS A 264 2.05 -0.34 7.63
N PRO A 265 2.97 0.34 6.92
CA PRO A 265 3.72 1.47 7.46
C PRO A 265 2.91 2.79 7.33
N GLY A 266 1.75 2.84 7.95
CA GLY A 266 0.80 3.96 7.85
C GLY A 266 1.22 5.25 8.53
N GLY A 267 2.34 5.22 9.28
CA GLY A 267 2.90 6.28 10.09
C GLY A 267 3.38 5.72 11.43
N ARG A 268 4.32 6.42 12.09
CA ARG A 268 4.91 5.96 13.36
C ARG A 268 3.85 5.57 14.39
N GLY A 269 2.84 6.44 14.60
CA GLY A 269 1.80 6.17 15.61
C GLY A 269 0.94 4.94 15.29
N ILE A 270 0.75 4.61 14.01
CA ILE A 270 0.01 3.41 13.58
C ILE A 270 0.85 2.17 13.88
N ILE A 271 2.14 2.17 13.52
CA ILE A 271 3.04 1.04 13.81
C ILE A 271 3.14 0.83 15.32
N ASP A 272 3.31 1.90 16.11
CA ASP A 272 3.32 1.83 17.57
C ASP A 272 2.01 1.27 18.13
N GLY A 273 0.87 1.68 17.57
CA GLY A 273 -0.46 1.18 17.93
C GLY A 273 -0.62 -0.33 17.68
N VAL A 274 -0.17 -0.80 16.52
CA VAL A 274 -0.14 -2.24 16.17
C VAL A 274 0.79 -3.01 17.11
N GLN A 275 2.03 -2.53 17.26
CA GLN A 275 3.05 -3.14 18.12
C GLN A 275 2.54 -3.34 19.55
N HIS A 276 2.03 -2.28 20.18
CA HIS A 276 1.50 -2.38 21.54
C HIS A 276 0.20 -3.20 21.63
N GLY A 277 -0.67 -3.10 20.61
CA GLY A 277 -1.93 -3.83 20.58
C GLY A 277 -1.73 -5.35 20.53
N LEU A 278 -0.74 -5.80 19.76
CA LEU A 278 -0.43 -7.21 19.57
C LEU A 278 0.65 -7.72 20.51
N GLY A 279 1.40 -6.84 21.20
CA GLY A 279 2.51 -7.20 22.09
C GLY A 279 3.78 -7.58 21.32
N LEU A 280 3.99 -6.97 20.14
CA LEU A 280 5.14 -7.23 19.29
C LEU A 280 6.40 -6.57 19.82
N THR A 281 7.55 -7.13 19.47
CA THR A 281 8.87 -6.56 19.77
C THR A 281 9.24 -5.45 18.78
N ASP A 282 10.30 -4.70 19.06
CA ASP A 282 10.85 -3.73 18.10
C ASP A 282 11.34 -4.40 16.82
N GLU A 283 11.87 -5.62 16.94
CA GLU A 283 12.38 -6.43 15.84
C GLU A 283 11.24 -6.86 14.88
N ASP A 284 10.05 -7.18 15.40
CA ASP A 284 8.89 -7.59 14.62
C ASP A 284 8.41 -6.46 13.68
N VAL A 285 8.55 -5.21 14.09
CA VAL A 285 8.10 -4.03 13.31
C VAL A 285 9.24 -3.26 12.66
N ALA A 286 10.49 -3.74 12.79
CA ALA A 286 11.67 -3.03 12.29
C ALA A 286 11.63 -2.77 10.78
N ILE A 287 11.20 -3.75 9.98
CA ILE A 287 11.08 -3.61 8.52
C ILE A 287 9.99 -2.60 8.16
N SER A 288 8.86 -2.61 8.85
CA SER A 288 7.78 -1.63 8.63
C SER A 288 8.24 -0.20 8.94
N ARG A 289 9.02 -0.02 10.01
CA ARG A 289 9.62 1.28 10.36
C ARG A 289 10.66 1.72 9.33
N ASP A 290 11.50 0.82 8.85
CA ASP A 290 12.51 1.11 7.82
C ASP A 290 11.85 1.52 6.50
N VAL A 291 10.81 0.81 6.05
CA VAL A 291 10.03 1.18 4.86
C VAL A 291 9.39 2.55 5.03
N LEU A 292 8.79 2.84 6.19
CA LEU A 292 8.24 4.16 6.50
C LEU A 292 9.32 5.25 6.44
N ALA A 293 10.49 5.01 7.04
CA ALA A 293 11.58 5.98 7.09
C ALA A 293 12.10 6.34 5.68
N ARG A 294 12.24 5.34 4.82
CA ARG A 294 12.85 5.48 3.50
C ARG A 294 11.90 5.91 2.38
N PHE A 295 10.63 5.60 2.49
CA PHE A 295 9.66 5.81 1.39
C PHE A 295 8.43 6.60 1.81
N GLY A 296 8.20 6.79 3.11
CA GLY A 296 6.93 7.30 3.63
C GLY A 296 5.80 6.29 3.50
N ASN A 297 4.58 6.74 3.75
CA ASN A 297 3.37 5.99 3.47
C ASN A 297 2.95 6.21 2.01
N MET A 298 3.14 5.22 1.17
CA MET A 298 2.80 5.27 -0.25
C MET A 298 1.35 4.84 -0.53
N GLY A 299 0.50 4.72 0.51
CA GLY A 299 -0.88 4.25 0.32
C GLY A 299 -0.94 2.77 -0.02
N THR A 300 -1.56 2.48 -1.17
CA THR A 300 -1.84 1.12 -1.66
C THR A 300 -0.59 0.20 -1.74
N PRO A 301 0.57 0.60 -2.30
CA PRO A 301 1.73 -0.28 -2.43
C PRO A 301 2.51 -0.53 -1.14
N SER A 302 2.34 0.28 -0.11
CA SER A 302 3.21 0.26 1.09
C SER A 302 3.41 -1.12 1.72
N SER A 303 2.34 -1.92 1.84
CA SER A 303 2.42 -3.26 2.44
C SER A 303 3.16 -4.26 1.55
N PHE A 304 3.18 -4.07 0.23
CA PHE A 304 3.98 -4.88 -0.70
C PHE A 304 5.46 -4.63 -0.49
N TYR A 305 5.86 -3.36 -0.23
CA TYR A 305 7.25 -3.02 0.11
C TYR A 305 7.69 -3.75 1.38
N VAL A 306 6.87 -3.73 2.44
CA VAL A 306 7.19 -4.44 3.68
C VAL A 306 7.30 -5.94 3.44
N LEU A 307 6.40 -6.55 2.68
CA LEU A 307 6.46 -7.98 2.35
C LEU A 307 7.71 -8.31 1.54
N ARG A 308 8.04 -7.52 0.52
CA ARG A 308 9.26 -7.67 -0.30
C ARG A 308 10.53 -7.58 0.56
N GLU A 309 10.63 -6.56 1.41
CA GLU A 309 11.78 -6.37 2.31
C GLU A 309 11.86 -7.49 3.35
N THR A 310 10.72 -8.01 3.83
CA THR A 310 10.68 -9.17 4.73
C THR A 310 11.27 -10.41 4.03
N ILE A 311 10.82 -10.70 2.81
CA ILE A 311 11.35 -11.84 2.03
C ILE A 311 12.86 -11.67 1.79
N ALA A 312 13.29 -10.48 1.36
CA ALA A 312 14.69 -10.24 1.01
C ALA A 312 15.64 -10.25 2.23
N ARG A 313 15.22 -9.71 3.37
CA ARG A 313 16.12 -9.49 4.53
C ARG A 313 16.02 -10.57 5.60
N ARG A 314 14.85 -11.20 5.76
CA ARG A 314 14.63 -12.29 6.73
C ARG A 314 14.89 -13.65 6.14
N ALA A 315 14.80 -13.76 4.78
CA ALA A 315 14.93 -15.02 4.04
C ALA A 315 14.09 -16.16 4.68
N PRO A 316 12.76 -15.99 4.78
CA PRO A 316 11.92 -16.95 5.50
C PRO A 316 12.11 -18.39 5.03
N GLN A 317 12.11 -19.32 5.96
CA GLN A 317 12.36 -20.73 5.70
C GLN A 317 11.05 -21.53 5.49
N PRO A 318 11.10 -22.66 4.78
CA PRO A 318 9.95 -23.53 4.63
C PRO A 318 9.36 -23.94 6.00
N GLY A 319 8.04 -23.71 6.15
CA GLY A 319 7.29 -23.96 7.39
C GLY A 319 7.11 -22.71 8.25
N GLU A 320 7.87 -21.65 8.05
CA GLU A 320 7.65 -20.37 8.74
C GLU A 320 6.36 -19.70 8.26
N ARG A 321 5.77 -18.89 9.14
CA ARG A 321 4.50 -18.19 8.90
C ARG A 321 4.68 -16.68 8.99
N GLY A 322 3.94 -15.98 8.14
CA GLY A 322 3.85 -14.53 8.17
C GLY A 322 2.42 -14.05 8.29
N LEU A 323 2.22 -12.95 9.00
CA LEU A 323 0.93 -12.27 9.06
C LEU A 323 1.03 -10.85 8.50
N VAL A 324 0.32 -10.61 7.40
CA VAL A 324 0.11 -9.26 6.88
C VAL A 324 -1.00 -8.59 7.65
N VAL A 325 -0.73 -7.40 8.19
CA VAL A 325 -1.69 -6.56 8.92
C VAL A 325 -1.76 -5.20 8.24
N THR A 326 -2.91 -4.89 7.65
CA THR A 326 -3.16 -3.61 6.97
C THR A 326 -4.25 -2.83 7.67
N ILE A 327 -4.16 -1.51 7.65
CA ILE A 327 -5.18 -0.60 8.20
C ILE A 327 -5.40 0.51 7.18
N GLY A 328 -6.63 0.74 6.80
CA GLY A 328 -7.01 1.74 5.82
C GLY A 328 -8.38 2.35 6.07
N PRO A 329 -8.91 3.07 5.07
CA PRO A 329 -10.20 3.74 5.19
C PRO A 329 -11.33 2.85 5.66
N GLY A 330 -12.29 3.46 6.39
CA GLY A 330 -13.49 2.81 6.81
C GLY A 330 -13.72 2.45 8.28
N VAL A 331 -12.85 2.40 9.26
CA VAL A 331 -11.49 1.86 9.28
C VAL A 331 -11.51 0.36 8.95
N THR A 332 -10.82 -0.04 7.92
CA THR A 332 -10.72 -1.44 7.53
C THR A 332 -9.40 -2.04 7.98
N VAL A 333 -9.46 -3.16 8.69
CA VAL A 333 -8.31 -4.02 9.01
C VAL A 333 -8.29 -5.17 8.01
N GLY A 334 -7.18 -5.33 7.30
CA GLY A 334 -6.93 -6.49 6.46
C GLY A 334 -5.91 -7.42 7.11
N LEU A 335 -6.22 -8.71 7.12
CA LEU A 335 -5.37 -9.77 7.66
C LEU A 335 -5.14 -10.83 6.59
N MET A 336 -3.88 -11.26 6.41
CA MET A 336 -3.54 -12.34 5.48
C MET A 336 -2.43 -13.20 6.07
N LEU A 337 -2.74 -14.48 6.25
CA LEU A 337 -1.79 -15.49 6.73
C LEU A 337 -1.03 -16.08 5.55
N LEU A 338 0.28 -16.05 5.66
CA LEU A 338 1.24 -16.59 4.70
C LEU A 338 1.98 -17.80 5.29
N SER A 339 2.42 -18.72 4.44
CA SER A 339 3.32 -19.82 4.81
C SER A 339 4.36 -20.03 3.72
N TRP A 340 5.62 -20.11 4.11
CA TRP A 340 6.76 -20.41 3.24
C TRP A 340 7.02 -21.89 3.06
#